data_70d2ad542e3a2f2d0735f9978ea770a8
#
_entry.id   70d2ad542e3a2f2d0735f9978ea770a8
#
_cell.length_a   1.000
_cell.length_b   1.000
_cell.length_c   1.000
_cell.angle_alpha   90.00
_cell.angle_beta   90.00
_cell.angle_gamma   90.00
#
_symmetry.space_group_name_H-M   'P 1'
#
loop_
_entity.id
_entity.type
_entity.pdbx_description
1 polymer ?
#
loop_
_entity_poly.entity_id
_entity_poly.type
_entity_poly.pdbx_seq_one_letter_code
_entity_poly.pdbx_strand_id
1 'polypeptide(L)'
;MIQCPSCGAQNPDYVRECEFCGADLKRPELSGAAAELRDLLLGMSLGVEDFNTICFALDVDWHDFAEMEDEGGKVEMLVRRLEDQGRVDEVMRFLRDFRFPQSYPPLPRPPADNLWLTYVYACQNVTKMAQLQDLVERIGMSDAARLPGAALPHKIREALWVARRSNALPYVQEWLATLRPEQALRRPRIRQRRRRVHRDY
;
A
#
# COMPACT_ATOMS: atom_id res chain seq x y z
N MET A 1 9.48 -4.16 -21.87
CA MET A 1 9.34 -3.93 -23.35
C MET A 1 9.30 -5.28 -24.02
N ILE A 2 8.28 -5.54 -24.85
CA ILE A 2 8.12 -6.78 -25.63
C ILE A 2 8.37 -6.50 -27.13
N GLN A 3 9.18 -7.32 -27.77
CA GLN A 3 9.44 -7.19 -29.22
C GLN A 3 8.35 -7.92 -30.00
N CYS A 4 7.74 -7.23 -30.96
CA CYS A 4 6.75 -7.82 -31.84
C CYS A 4 7.39 -8.88 -32.76
N PRO A 5 6.90 -10.13 -32.77
CA PRO A 5 7.44 -11.18 -33.61
C PRO A 5 7.18 -10.95 -35.11
N SER A 6 6.19 -10.10 -35.44
CA SER A 6 5.79 -9.86 -36.83
C SER A 6 6.54 -8.69 -37.50
N CYS A 7 6.77 -7.58 -36.76
CA CYS A 7 7.42 -6.40 -37.34
C CYS A 7 8.70 -5.95 -36.62
N GLY A 8 9.07 -6.61 -35.51
CA GLY A 8 10.26 -6.29 -34.74
C GLY A 8 10.17 -5.05 -33.85
N ALA A 9 9.05 -4.32 -33.88
CA ALA A 9 8.87 -3.12 -33.09
C ALA A 9 8.84 -3.43 -31.59
N GLN A 10 9.42 -2.53 -30.77
CA GLN A 10 9.35 -2.60 -29.32
C GLN A 10 8.01 -2.02 -28.86
N ASN A 11 7.29 -2.76 -28.03
CA ASN A 11 6.02 -2.39 -27.46
C ASN A 11 6.10 -2.39 -25.91
N PRO A 12 5.28 -1.60 -25.23
CA PRO A 12 5.13 -1.70 -23.78
C PRO A 12 4.69 -3.11 -23.36
N ASP A 13 5.12 -3.56 -22.18
CA ASP A 13 4.82 -4.92 -21.68
C ASP A 13 3.34 -5.14 -21.37
N TYR A 14 2.54 -4.08 -21.28
CA TYR A 14 1.11 -4.14 -20.97
C TYR A 14 0.20 -4.22 -22.19
N VAL A 15 0.69 -3.93 -23.43
CA VAL A 15 -0.16 -4.01 -24.62
C VAL A 15 -0.31 -5.46 -25.11
N ARG A 16 -1.48 -5.79 -25.61
CA ARG A 16 -1.79 -7.14 -26.15
C ARG A 16 -1.57 -7.22 -27.67
N GLU A 17 -1.69 -6.10 -28.31
CA GLU A 17 -1.50 -5.98 -29.76
C GLU A 17 -0.36 -5.02 -30.05
N CYS A 18 0.40 -5.30 -31.09
CA CYS A 18 1.46 -4.42 -31.54
C CYS A 18 0.88 -3.08 -32.01
N GLU A 19 1.32 -1.99 -31.41
CA GLU A 19 0.86 -0.63 -31.76
C GLU A 19 1.24 -0.23 -33.20
N PHE A 20 2.20 -0.93 -33.84
CA PHE A 20 2.68 -0.62 -35.16
C PHE A 20 2.04 -1.45 -36.27
N CYS A 21 1.75 -2.74 -36.02
CA CYS A 21 1.23 -3.64 -37.07
C CYS A 21 -0.03 -4.39 -36.67
N GLY A 22 -0.56 -4.19 -35.47
CA GLY A 22 -1.77 -4.86 -34.97
C GLY A 22 -1.62 -6.35 -34.68
N ALA A 23 -0.41 -6.91 -34.79
CA ALA A 23 -0.20 -8.33 -34.50
C ALA A 23 -0.35 -8.63 -33.02
N ASP A 24 -1.01 -9.73 -32.67
CA ASP A 24 -1.13 -10.21 -31.31
C ASP A 24 0.24 -10.52 -30.72
N LEU A 25 0.53 -9.88 -29.59
CA LEU A 25 1.76 -10.07 -28.84
C LEU A 25 1.57 -11.22 -27.86
N LYS A 26 1.87 -12.45 -28.32
CA LYS A 26 1.80 -13.64 -27.48
C LYS A 26 2.68 -13.48 -26.24
N ARG A 27 2.04 -13.38 -25.11
CA ARG A 27 2.71 -13.39 -23.82
C ARG A 27 2.79 -14.83 -23.29
N PRO A 28 3.86 -15.18 -22.57
CA PRO A 28 3.85 -16.42 -21.83
C PRO A 28 2.68 -16.42 -20.86
N GLU A 29 2.02 -17.54 -20.71
CA GLU A 29 1.00 -17.71 -19.69
C GLU A 29 1.62 -17.54 -18.30
N LEU A 30 0.85 -16.98 -17.38
CA LEU A 30 1.26 -16.92 -15.97
C LEU A 30 1.39 -18.35 -15.43
N SER A 31 2.35 -18.56 -14.53
CA SER A 31 2.42 -19.81 -13.77
C SER A 31 1.12 -20.04 -12.97
N GLY A 32 0.82 -21.25 -12.56
CA GLY A 32 -0.39 -21.55 -11.80
C GLY A 32 -0.52 -20.66 -10.56
N ALA A 33 0.57 -20.50 -9.79
CA ALA A 33 0.57 -19.64 -8.60
C ALA A 33 0.38 -18.15 -8.93
N ALA A 34 0.96 -17.66 -10.04
CA ALA A 34 0.78 -16.29 -10.49
C ALA A 34 -0.66 -16.05 -10.99
N ALA A 35 -1.26 -17.02 -11.66
CA ALA A 35 -2.66 -16.95 -12.08
C ALA A 35 -3.60 -16.90 -10.85
N GLU A 36 -3.35 -17.72 -9.82
CA GLU A 36 -4.09 -17.66 -8.56
C GLU A 36 -3.96 -16.30 -7.86
N LEU A 37 -2.75 -15.71 -7.85
CA LEU A 37 -2.52 -14.38 -7.29
C LEU A 37 -3.31 -13.31 -8.06
N ARG A 38 -3.31 -13.37 -9.39
CA ARG A 38 -4.09 -12.47 -10.23
C ARG A 38 -5.58 -12.55 -9.90
N ASP A 39 -6.12 -13.76 -9.84
CA ASP A 39 -7.54 -13.99 -9.59
C ASP A 39 -7.94 -13.55 -8.17
N LEU A 40 -7.04 -13.72 -7.18
CA LEU A 40 -7.22 -13.20 -5.83
C LEU A 40 -7.31 -11.66 -5.83
N LEU A 41 -6.37 -10.96 -6.48
CA LEU A 41 -6.34 -9.51 -6.54
C LEU A 41 -7.56 -8.94 -7.28
N LEU A 42 -7.96 -9.55 -8.41
CA LEU A 42 -9.17 -9.17 -9.14
C LEU A 42 -10.43 -9.39 -8.29
N GLY A 43 -10.49 -10.47 -7.52
CA GLY A 43 -11.60 -10.78 -6.62
C GLY A 43 -11.75 -9.78 -5.45
N MET A 44 -10.70 -9.04 -5.12
CA MET A 44 -10.75 -8.00 -4.08
C MET A 44 -11.50 -6.73 -4.53
N SER A 45 -11.80 -6.58 -5.81
CA SER A 45 -12.49 -5.40 -6.39
C SER A 45 -11.86 -4.07 -5.93
N LEU A 46 -10.55 -3.96 -6.11
CA LEU A 46 -9.75 -2.85 -5.61
C LEU A 46 -10.04 -1.57 -6.39
N GLY A 47 -10.34 -0.48 -5.70
CA GLY A 47 -10.24 0.86 -6.29
C GLY A 47 -8.78 1.27 -6.51
N VAL A 48 -8.56 2.35 -7.25
CA VAL A 48 -7.21 2.86 -7.58
C VAL A 48 -6.36 3.06 -6.32
N GLU A 49 -6.93 3.65 -5.28
CA GLU A 49 -6.19 3.93 -4.03
C GLU A 49 -5.89 2.66 -3.22
N ASP A 50 -6.77 1.67 -3.29
CA ASP A 50 -6.55 0.38 -2.65
C ASP A 50 -5.44 -0.40 -3.37
N PHE A 51 -5.45 -0.40 -4.71
CA PHE A 51 -4.38 -0.97 -5.53
C PHE A 51 -3.02 -0.31 -5.21
N ASN A 52 -2.97 1.03 -5.20
CA ASN A 52 -1.76 1.76 -4.83
C ASN A 52 -1.28 1.43 -3.41
N THR A 53 -2.21 1.21 -2.48
CA THR A 53 -1.89 0.81 -1.09
C THR A 53 -1.30 -0.60 -1.03
N ILE A 54 -1.80 -1.53 -1.84
CA ILE A 54 -1.24 -2.88 -1.97
C ILE A 54 0.16 -2.81 -2.60
N CYS A 55 0.34 -2.08 -3.70
CA CYS A 55 1.66 -1.88 -4.30
C CYS A 55 2.67 -1.33 -3.28
N PHE A 56 2.27 -0.30 -2.52
CA PHE A 56 3.10 0.25 -1.43
C PHE A 56 3.48 -0.83 -0.39
N ALA A 57 2.51 -1.64 0.04
CA ALA A 57 2.74 -2.71 1.01
C ALA A 57 3.72 -3.78 0.51
N LEU A 58 3.75 -3.98 -0.81
CA LEU A 58 4.64 -4.92 -1.49
C LEU A 58 5.98 -4.31 -1.90
N ASP A 59 6.25 -3.04 -1.54
CA ASP A 59 7.44 -2.28 -1.96
C ASP A 59 7.57 -2.21 -3.51
N VAL A 60 6.42 -2.02 -4.19
CA VAL A 60 6.31 -1.85 -5.64
C VAL A 60 5.89 -0.41 -5.95
N ASP A 61 6.55 0.22 -6.92
CA ASP A 61 6.20 1.58 -7.34
C ASP A 61 4.91 1.56 -8.16
N TRP A 62 3.82 2.10 -7.60
CA TRP A 62 2.53 2.16 -8.28
C TRP A 62 2.46 3.23 -9.37
N HIS A 63 3.41 4.18 -9.40
CA HIS A 63 3.49 5.17 -10.47
C HIS A 63 3.80 4.53 -11.82
N ASP A 64 4.44 3.35 -11.84
CA ASP A 64 4.67 2.58 -13.05
C ASP A 64 3.38 2.08 -13.72
N PHE A 65 2.25 2.11 -13.01
CA PHE A 65 0.92 1.72 -13.51
C PHE A 65 -0.01 2.92 -13.73
N ALA A 66 0.47 4.16 -13.51
CA ALA A 66 -0.37 5.36 -13.50
C ALA A 66 -1.04 5.64 -14.86
N GLU A 67 -0.35 5.31 -15.96
CA GLU A 67 -0.85 5.54 -17.33
C GLU A 67 -1.84 4.47 -17.81
N MET A 68 -2.00 3.39 -17.06
CA MET A 68 -2.93 2.32 -17.42
C MET A 68 -4.34 2.65 -16.92
N GLU A 69 -5.32 2.61 -17.81
CA GLU A 69 -6.73 2.83 -17.45
C GLU A 69 -7.42 1.55 -16.96
N ASP A 70 -7.02 0.40 -17.51
CA ASP A 70 -7.63 -0.90 -17.22
C ASP A 70 -7.10 -1.49 -15.91
N GLU A 71 -8.01 -1.69 -14.96
CA GLU A 71 -7.66 -2.29 -13.65
C GLU A 71 -7.16 -3.73 -13.78
N GLY A 72 -7.74 -4.52 -14.69
CA GLY A 72 -7.29 -5.89 -14.95
C GLY A 72 -5.87 -5.92 -15.49
N GLY A 73 -5.54 -4.99 -16.39
CA GLY A 73 -4.19 -4.82 -16.92
C GLY A 73 -3.18 -4.42 -15.85
N LYS A 74 -3.56 -3.53 -14.93
CA LYS A 74 -2.70 -3.15 -13.77
C LYS A 74 -2.38 -4.36 -12.90
N VAL A 75 -3.39 -5.15 -12.57
CA VAL A 75 -3.22 -6.36 -11.76
C VAL A 75 -2.34 -7.38 -12.49
N GLU A 76 -2.59 -7.62 -13.78
CA GLU A 76 -1.78 -8.57 -14.55
C GLU A 76 -0.32 -8.15 -14.61
N MET A 77 -0.04 -6.86 -14.84
CA MET A 77 1.32 -6.33 -14.89
C MET A 77 2.03 -6.41 -13.54
N LEU A 78 1.31 -6.11 -12.44
CA LEU A 78 1.83 -6.28 -11.08
C LEU A 78 2.21 -7.75 -10.84
N VAL A 79 1.33 -8.69 -11.16
CA VAL A 79 1.56 -10.12 -10.96
C VAL A 79 2.76 -10.62 -11.77
N ARG A 80 2.89 -10.23 -13.03
CA ARG A 80 4.06 -10.57 -13.86
C ARG A 80 5.36 -10.07 -13.26
N ARG A 81 5.38 -8.82 -12.81
CA ARG A 81 6.56 -8.25 -12.13
C ARG A 81 6.94 -9.06 -10.89
N LEU A 82 5.94 -9.47 -10.10
CA LEU A 82 6.18 -10.30 -8.91
C LEU A 82 6.64 -11.72 -9.27
N GLU A 83 6.13 -12.28 -10.36
CA GLU A 83 6.55 -13.58 -10.90
C GLU A 83 8.02 -13.51 -11.36
N ASP A 84 8.38 -12.49 -12.14
CA ASP A 84 9.76 -12.27 -12.60
C ASP A 84 10.75 -12.07 -11.45
N GLN A 85 10.27 -11.53 -10.32
CA GLN A 85 11.05 -11.36 -9.09
C GLN A 85 11.06 -12.62 -8.19
N GLY A 86 10.32 -13.68 -8.54
CA GLY A 86 10.17 -14.88 -7.72
C GLY A 86 9.42 -14.64 -6.39
N ARG A 87 8.57 -13.61 -6.31
CA ARG A 87 7.91 -13.16 -5.08
C ARG A 87 6.45 -13.60 -4.93
N VAL A 88 5.92 -14.37 -5.87
CA VAL A 88 4.50 -14.77 -5.88
C VAL A 88 4.08 -15.42 -4.55
N ASP A 89 4.86 -16.41 -4.06
CA ASP A 89 4.54 -17.11 -2.81
C ASP A 89 4.63 -16.21 -1.57
N GLU A 90 5.58 -15.26 -1.56
CA GLU A 90 5.70 -14.25 -0.50
C GLU A 90 4.44 -13.39 -0.46
N VAL A 91 4.02 -12.90 -1.62
CA VAL A 91 2.85 -12.02 -1.76
C VAL A 91 1.56 -12.75 -1.43
N MET A 92 1.40 -14.00 -1.89
CA MET A 92 0.23 -14.82 -1.53
C MET A 92 0.11 -15.02 -0.02
N ARG A 93 1.24 -15.24 0.68
CA ARG A 93 1.24 -15.34 2.15
C ARG A 93 0.89 -14.01 2.80
N PHE A 94 1.46 -12.91 2.31
CA PHE A 94 1.17 -11.56 2.79
C PHE A 94 -0.31 -11.22 2.65
N LEU A 95 -0.92 -11.47 1.48
CA LEU A 95 -2.32 -11.12 1.20
C LEU A 95 -3.33 -11.93 2.01
N ARG A 96 -2.99 -13.13 2.47
CA ARG A 96 -3.88 -13.91 3.37
C ARG A 96 -4.18 -13.19 4.69
N ASP A 97 -3.19 -12.47 5.20
CA ASP A 97 -3.29 -11.73 6.46
C ASP A 97 -3.42 -10.21 6.24
N PHE A 98 -3.51 -9.80 4.98
CA PHE A 98 -3.56 -8.38 4.62
C PHE A 98 -4.83 -7.73 5.16
N ARG A 99 -4.64 -6.59 5.79
CA ARG A 99 -5.72 -5.71 6.25
C ARG A 99 -5.35 -4.27 5.95
N PHE A 100 -6.32 -3.47 5.59
CA PHE A 100 -6.10 -2.03 5.45
C PHE A 100 -5.74 -1.38 6.80
N PRO A 101 -5.00 -0.26 6.81
CA PRO A 101 -4.45 0.33 8.03
C PRO A 101 -5.47 0.55 9.16
N GLN A 102 -6.72 0.91 8.80
CA GLN A 102 -7.80 1.15 9.76
C GLN A 102 -8.26 -0.11 10.51
N SER A 103 -7.98 -1.29 9.98
CA SER A 103 -8.37 -2.59 10.56
C SER A 103 -7.29 -3.20 11.46
N TYR A 104 -6.11 -2.57 11.56
CA TYR A 104 -5.05 -3.03 12.45
C TYR A 104 -5.33 -2.61 13.90
N PRO A 105 -4.96 -3.47 14.87
CA PRO A 105 -4.96 -3.05 16.27
C PRO A 105 -3.96 -1.91 16.47
N PRO A 106 -4.16 -1.04 17.50
CA PRO A 106 -3.23 0.03 17.81
C PRO A 106 -1.80 -0.49 18.01
N LEU A 107 -0.86 0.07 17.28
CA LEU A 107 0.56 -0.25 17.41
C LEU A 107 1.17 0.60 18.52
N PRO A 108 1.94 0.01 19.45
CA PRO A 108 2.50 0.75 20.59
C PRO A 108 3.66 1.67 20.20
N ARG A 109 4.33 1.38 19.10
CA ARG A 109 5.46 2.16 18.56
C ARG A 109 5.64 1.89 17.07
N PRO A 110 6.28 2.80 16.30
CA PRO A 110 6.60 2.53 14.92
C PRO A 110 7.62 1.39 14.84
N PRO A 111 7.39 0.37 14.02
CA PRO A 111 8.36 -0.72 13.82
C PRO A 111 9.57 -0.22 13.03
N ALA A 112 10.79 -0.67 13.40
CA ALA A 112 12.01 -0.19 12.78
C ALA A 112 12.09 -0.71 11.37
N ASP A 113 12.08 -1.76 10.87
CA ASP A 113 12.45 -2.20 9.52
C ASP A 113 11.25 -2.68 8.66
N ASN A 114 10.07 -2.11 8.87
CA ASN A 114 8.89 -2.53 8.14
C ASN A 114 8.11 -1.32 7.63
N LEU A 115 8.21 -1.05 6.34
CA LEU A 115 7.55 0.09 5.67
C LEU A 115 6.03 0.05 5.83
N TRP A 116 5.42 -1.12 5.65
CA TRP A 116 3.98 -1.29 5.78
C TRP A 116 3.48 -0.99 7.20
N LEU A 117 4.12 -1.58 8.22
CA LEU A 117 3.73 -1.32 9.60
C LEU A 117 4.05 0.11 10.04
N THR A 118 5.10 0.74 9.49
CA THR A 118 5.36 2.18 9.66
C THR A 118 4.21 3.00 9.13
N TYR A 119 3.68 2.67 7.95
CA TYR A 119 2.51 3.31 7.37
C TYR A 119 1.25 3.09 8.22
N VAL A 120 0.99 1.87 8.67
CA VAL A 120 -0.13 1.57 9.58
C VAL A 120 -0.04 2.43 10.83
N TYR A 121 1.14 2.49 11.47
CA TYR A 121 1.37 3.34 12.65
C TYR A 121 1.14 4.83 12.34
N ALA A 122 1.66 5.31 11.21
CA ALA A 122 1.47 6.69 10.79
C ALA A 122 -0.02 7.02 10.58
N CYS A 123 -0.79 6.14 9.92
CA CYS A 123 -2.23 6.32 9.74
C CYS A 123 -3.00 6.36 11.08
N GLN A 124 -2.51 5.69 12.11
CA GLN A 124 -3.13 5.68 13.45
C GLN A 124 -2.80 6.94 14.27
N ASN A 125 -1.65 7.57 14.03
CA ASN A 125 -1.11 8.64 14.90
C ASN A 125 -1.02 10.01 14.24
N VAL A 126 -0.89 10.08 12.91
CA VAL A 126 -0.96 11.34 12.14
C VAL A 126 -2.42 11.61 11.79
N THR A 127 -3.08 12.47 12.56
CA THR A 127 -4.52 12.74 12.43
C THR A 127 -4.83 14.12 11.85
N LYS A 128 -3.81 14.96 11.65
CA LYS A 128 -3.95 16.35 11.17
C LYS A 128 -2.97 16.65 10.06
N MET A 129 -3.38 17.48 9.10
CA MET A 129 -2.50 17.94 8.02
C MET A 129 -1.26 18.68 8.53
N ALA A 130 -1.35 19.39 9.66
CA ALA A 130 -0.19 20.06 10.26
C ALA A 130 0.90 19.09 10.71
N GLN A 131 0.52 17.91 11.20
CA GLN A 131 1.48 16.84 11.54
C GLN A 131 2.12 16.25 10.27
N LEU A 132 1.33 16.07 9.21
CA LEU A 132 1.87 15.63 7.92
C LEU A 132 2.80 16.69 7.33
N GLN A 133 2.49 17.98 7.47
CA GLN A 133 3.36 19.07 7.04
C GLN A 133 4.72 19.02 7.77
N ASP A 134 4.73 18.84 9.09
CA ASP A 134 5.97 18.67 9.87
C ASP A 134 6.77 17.43 9.39
N LEU A 135 6.09 16.32 9.03
CA LEU A 135 6.73 15.14 8.46
C LEU A 135 7.40 15.46 7.12
N VAL A 136 6.68 16.08 6.17
CA VAL A 136 7.21 16.32 4.83
C VAL A 136 8.36 17.31 4.83
N GLU A 137 8.34 18.31 5.73
CA GLU A 137 9.46 19.25 5.92
C GLU A 137 10.73 18.53 6.39
N ARG A 138 10.61 17.56 7.30
CA ARG A 138 11.72 16.75 7.79
C ARG A 138 12.37 15.85 6.73
N ILE A 139 11.60 15.42 5.75
CA ILE A 139 12.11 14.64 4.62
C ILE A 139 12.51 15.52 3.42
N GLY A 140 12.59 16.84 3.62
CA GLY A 140 13.05 17.80 2.61
C GLY A 140 12.00 18.19 1.57
N MET A 141 10.73 17.95 1.82
CA MET A 141 9.63 18.40 0.97
C MET A 141 9.04 19.71 1.49
N SER A 142 8.55 20.57 0.61
CA SER A 142 8.07 21.91 0.99
C SER A 142 6.60 21.97 1.41
N ASP A 143 5.75 21.06 0.89
CA ASP A 143 4.30 21.21 1.05
C ASP A 143 3.56 19.88 1.01
N ALA A 144 2.97 19.50 2.15
CA ALA A 144 2.14 18.30 2.27
C ALA A 144 0.83 18.37 1.45
N ALA A 145 0.33 19.58 1.18
CA ALA A 145 -0.91 19.74 0.41
C ALA A 145 -0.74 19.31 -1.05
N ARG A 146 0.50 19.39 -1.58
CA ARG A 146 0.84 18.99 -2.95
C ARG A 146 1.01 17.49 -3.15
N LEU A 147 1.06 16.72 -2.06
CA LEU A 147 1.12 15.28 -2.17
C LEU A 147 -0.14 14.73 -2.85
N PRO A 148 0.00 13.75 -3.77
CA PRO A 148 -1.12 13.06 -4.38
C PRO A 148 -2.08 12.45 -3.35
N GLY A 149 -3.34 12.26 -3.77
CA GLY A 149 -4.36 11.65 -2.95
C GLY A 149 -5.25 12.66 -2.20
N ALA A 150 -6.54 12.37 -2.14
CA ALA A 150 -7.55 13.24 -1.53
C ALA A 150 -7.58 13.10 0.01
N ALA A 151 -7.35 11.90 0.52
CA ALA A 151 -7.42 11.59 1.95
C ALA A 151 -6.04 11.62 2.62
N LEU A 152 -6.03 11.92 3.91
CA LEU A 152 -4.80 11.95 4.72
C LEU A 152 -3.98 10.65 4.65
N PRO A 153 -4.57 9.43 4.72
CA PRO A 153 -3.81 8.19 4.56
C PRO A 153 -3.06 8.11 3.23
N HIS A 154 -3.66 8.56 2.13
CA HIS A 154 -3.01 8.54 0.81
C HIS A 154 -1.78 9.45 0.79
N LYS A 155 -1.90 10.65 1.35
CA LYS A 155 -0.77 11.60 1.47
C LYS A 155 0.33 11.08 2.40
N ILE A 156 -0.03 10.37 3.46
CA ILE A 156 0.95 9.69 4.34
C ILE A 156 1.71 8.62 3.55
N ARG A 157 1.01 7.82 2.74
CA ARG A 157 1.64 6.81 1.87
C ARG A 157 2.66 7.45 0.94
N GLU A 158 2.28 8.53 0.24
CA GLU A 158 3.18 9.26 -0.66
C GLU A 158 4.41 9.82 0.08
N ALA A 159 4.22 10.44 1.24
CA ALA A 159 5.33 10.95 2.05
C ALA A 159 6.31 9.85 2.47
N LEU A 160 5.79 8.70 2.91
CA LEU A 160 6.62 7.55 3.28
C LEU A 160 7.33 6.93 2.09
N TRP A 161 6.70 6.94 0.90
CA TRP A 161 7.34 6.47 -0.32
C TRP A 161 8.52 7.35 -0.71
N VAL A 162 8.35 8.67 -0.66
CA VAL A 162 9.45 9.61 -0.88
C VAL A 162 10.56 9.41 0.15
N ALA A 163 10.21 9.27 1.43
CA ALA A 163 11.17 9.00 2.50
C ALA A 163 11.95 7.69 2.27
N ARG A 164 11.28 6.64 1.79
CA ARG A 164 11.91 5.36 1.43
C ARG A 164 12.94 5.54 0.33
N ARG A 165 12.59 6.25 -0.75
CA ARG A 165 13.46 6.47 -1.92
C ARG A 165 14.63 7.41 -1.61
N SER A 166 14.47 8.34 -0.68
CA SER A 166 15.51 9.28 -0.26
C SER A 166 16.34 8.80 0.94
N ASN A 167 16.19 7.54 1.37
CA ASN A 167 16.81 6.99 2.57
C ASN A 167 16.49 7.76 3.87
N ALA A 168 15.39 8.51 3.89
CA ALA A 168 14.94 9.29 5.03
C ALA A 168 14.00 8.50 6.00
N LEU A 169 13.69 7.25 5.70
CA LEU A 169 12.78 6.44 6.51
C LEU A 169 13.16 6.34 7.99
N PRO A 170 14.44 6.19 8.40
CA PRO A 170 14.83 6.19 9.80
C PRO A 170 14.44 7.47 10.55
N TYR A 171 14.60 8.64 9.92
CA TYR A 171 14.19 9.93 10.50
C TYR A 171 12.68 10.03 10.68
N VAL A 172 11.92 9.48 9.73
CA VAL A 172 10.45 9.40 9.83
C VAL A 172 10.04 8.53 11.02
N GLN A 173 10.65 7.38 11.18
CA GLN A 173 10.36 6.46 12.28
C GLN A 173 10.68 7.08 13.65
N GLU A 174 11.81 7.77 13.76
CA GLU A 174 12.18 8.51 14.96
C GLU A 174 11.15 9.60 15.26
N TRP A 175 10.77 10.39 14.27
CA TRP A 175 9.74 11.42 14.43
C TRP A 175 8.39 10.81 14.84
N LEU A 176 7.94 9.74 14.17
CA LEU A 176 6.71 9.04 14.53
C LEU A 176 6.72 8.55 15.99
N ALA A 177 7.88 8.14 16.50
CA ALA A 177 8.02 7.73 17.90
C ALA A 177 7.81 8.87 18.89
N THR A 178 7.96 10.15 18.45
CA THR A 178 7.66 11.32 19.27
C THR A 178 6.17 11.65 19.36
N LEU A 179 5.38 11.15 18.40
CA LEU A 179 3.93 11.34 18.42
C LEU A 179 3.34 10.47 19.55
N ARG A 180 2.83 11.13 20.58
CA ARG A 180 2.13 10.40 21.65
C ARG A 180 0.81 9.88 21.10
N PRO A 181 0.51 8.58 21.22
CA PRO A 181 -0.79 8.08 20.83
C PRO A 181 -1.86 8.74 21.72
N GLU A 182 -2.65 9.64 21.14
CA GLU A 182 -3.75 10.33 21.85
C GLU A 182 -4.76 9.32 22.43
N GLN A 183 -4.76 8.10 21.95
CA GLN A 183 -5.69 7.04 22.37
C GLN A 183 -5.22 6.25 23.60
N ALA A 184 -3.95 6.29 23.98
CA ALA A 184 -3.48 5.58 25.18
C ALA A 184 -4.09 6.12 26.49
N LEU A 185 -4.66 7.33 26.46
CA LEU A 185 -5.28 7.99 27.60
C LEU A 185 -6.79 7.72 27.74
N ARG A 186 -7.44 7.16 26.73
CA ARG A 186 -8.85 6.77 26.83
C ARG A 186 -8.98 5.30 27.20
N ARG A 187 -8.50 4.92 28.39
CA ARG A 187 -8.96 3.67 29.00
C ARG A 187 -10.48 3.75 29.08
N PRO A 188 -11.23 2.80 28.46
CA PRO A 188 -12.65 2.74 28.68
C PRO A 188 -12.85 2.63 30.20
N ARG A 189 -13.51 3.63 30.81
CA ARG A 189 -13.98 3.50 32.18
C ARG A 189 -14.95 2.30 32.17
N ILE A 190 -14.44 1.13 32.55
CA ILE A 190 -15.27 -0.03 32.83
C ILE A 190 -16.22 0.44 33.96
N ARG A 191 -17.45 0.81 33.55
CA ARG A 191 -18.54 1.01 34.52
C ARG A 191 -18.73 -0.34 35.20
N GLN A 192 -18.10 -0.51 36.35
CA GLN A 192 -18.46 -1.59 37.27
C GLN A 192 -19.95 -1.42 37.56
N ARG A 193 -20.79 -2.17 36.85
CA ARG A 193 -22.17 -2.37 37.23
C ARG A 193 -22.13 -3.06 38.61
N ARG A 194 -22.23 -2.26 39.66
CA ARG A 194 -22.53 -2.78 40.99
C ARG A 194 -23.84 -3.60 40.86
N ARG A 195 -23.73 -4.91 40.85
CA ARG A 195 -24.84 -5.82 41.05
C ARG A 195 -25.40 -5.47 42.43
N ARG A 196 -26.54 -4.78 42.45
CA ARG A 196 -27.37 -4.72 43.65
C ARG A 196 -27.86 -6.14 43.92
N VAL A 197 -27.28 -6.79 44.89
CA VAL A 197 -27.83 -8.01 45.46
C VAL A 197 -29.08 -7.56 46.23
N HIS A 198 -30.26 -7.81 45.65
CA HIS A 198 -31.50 -7.77 46.44
C HIS A 198 -31.42 -8.93 47.43
N ARG A 199 -31.28 -8.63 48.67
CA ARG A 199 -31.65 -9.53 49.79
C ARG A 199 -33.11 -9.30 50.03
N ASP A 200 -33.94 -10.25 49.61
CA ASP A 200 -35.29 -10.37 50.08
C ASP A 200 -35.23 -11.15 51.39
N TYR A 201 -35.85 -10.58 52.43
CA TYR A 201 -36.23 -11.24 53.67
C TYR A 201 -37.69 -11.70 53.56
#